data_2ba089b7d57e6ef05ba8af5e32d11bdc
#
_entry.id   2ba089b7d57e6ef05ba8af5e32d11bdc
#
_cell.length_a   1.000
_cell.length_b   1.000
_cell.length_c   1.000
_cell.angle_alpha   90.00
_cell.angle_beta   90.00
_cell.angle_gamma   90.00
#
_symmetry.space_group_name_H-M   'P 1'
#
loop_
_entity.id
_entity.type
_entity.pdbx_description
1 polymer ?
#
loop_
_entity_poly.entity_id
_entity_poly.type
_entity_poly.pdbx_seq_one_letter_code
_entity_poly.pdbx_strand_id
1 'polypeptide(L)'
;MKQFIFIILFLLSSQIQAKEIMAQQTEIAFFAGGCFWCMEGPFDKLNGVKSTVSGYIGGHKKNPTYKQVSVGSTGHTEAIRVIYDPSKVSYQTLLNTFWHNIDPTVKNRQFCDAGSQYRSGIFYLNPQQKMLAEQSKKSITSDFLKGKKIVTEITQATQFYPAEDYHQNYYTKNPARYSWYRYGCGRDARLEKIWGKPLAGH
;
A
#
# COMPACT_ATOMS: atom_id res chain seq x y z
N MET A 1 12.05 22.56 -50.38
CA MET A 1 12.58 22.80 -49.02
C MET A 1 11.49 23.13 -47.97
N LYS A 2 10.49 23.96 -48.27
CA LYS A 2 9.43 24.33 -47.28
C LYS A 2 8.51 23.17 -46.81
N GLN A 3 8.21 22.18 -47.66
CA GLN A 3 7.37 21.03 -47.28
C GLN A 3 8.04 20.05 -46.33
N PHE A 4 9.35 19.87 -46.40
CA PHE A 4 10.08 18.98 -45.47
C PHE A 4 10.14 19.52 -44.04
N ILE A 5 10.19 20.84 -43.87
CA ILE A 5 10.24 21.49 -42.52
C ILE A 5 8.91 21.31 -41.80
N PHE A 6 7.75 21.35 -42.48
CA PHE A 6 6.44 21.15 -41.87
C PHE A 6 6.23 19.71 -41.39
N ILE A 7 6.74 18.71 -42.10
CA ILE A 7 6.59 17.29 -41.70
C ILE A 7 7.46 17.01 -40.44
N ILE A 8 8.67 17.56 -40.37
CA ILE A 8 9.55 17.39 -39.21
C ILE A 8 8.99 18.07 -37.94
N LEU A 9 8.41 19.26 -38.06
CA LEU A 9 7.75 19.96 -36.97
C LEU A 9 6.51 19.20 -36.45
N PHE A 10 5.74 18.56 -37.35
CA PHE A 10 4.57 17.79 -36.96
C PHE A 10 4.94 16.48 -36.25
N LEU A 11 6.03 15.83 -36.67
CA LEU A 11 6.54 14.61 -36.00
C LEU A 11 7.15 14.91 -34.61
N LEU A 12 7.82 16.05 -34.46
CA LEU A 12 8.36 16.49 -33.17
C LEU A 12 7.26 16.86 -32.19
N SER A 13 6.20 17.53 -32.63
CA SER A 13 5.05 17.87 -31.76
C SER A 13 4.29 16.63 -31.30
N SER A 14 4.13 15.61 -32.14
CA SER A 14 3.48 14.35 -31.76
C SER A 14 4.29 13.53 -30.75
N GLN A 15 5.60 13.57 -30.81
CA GLN A 15 6.48 12.90 -29.86
C GLN A 15 6.51 13.59 -28.48
N ILE A 16 6.46 14.92 -28.45
CA ILE A 16 6.36 15.68 -27.19
C ILE A 16 5.03 15.41 -26.50
N GLN A 17 3.92 15.40 -27.24
CA GLN A 17 2.59 15.13 -26.71
C GLN A 17 2.45 13.69 -26.19
N ALA A 18 3.03 12.70 -26.87
CA ALA A 18 3.07 11.31 -26.40
C ALA A 18 3.89 11.17 -25.09
N LYS A 19 4.99 11.91 -24.97
CA LYS A 19 5.83 11.91 -23.77
C LYS A 19 5.15 12.58 -22.57
N GLU A 20 4.39 13.64 -22.78
CA GLU A 20 3.59 14.29 -21.73
C GLU A 20 2.42 13.40 -21.27
N ILE A 21 1.76 12.68 -22.17
CA ILE A 21 0.69 11.74 -21.83
C ILE A 21 1.25 10.56 -21.00
N MET A 22 2.43 10.04 -21.33
CA MET A 22 3.11 8.99 -20.55
C MET A 22 3.58 9.46 -19.17
N ALA A 23 3.95 10.74 -19.02
CA ALA A 23 4.41 11.30 -17.75
C ALA A 23 3.29 11.51 -16.71
N GLN A 24 2.03 11.36 -17.09
CA GLN A 24 0.87 11.62 -16.23
C GLN A 24 0.06 10.35 -15.86
N GLN A 25 0.52 9.18 -16.30
CA GLN A 25 -0.17 7.92 -16.01
C GLN A 25 0.10 7.50 -14.56
N THR A 26 -0.94 7.57 -13.72
CA THR A 26 -0.89 7.04 -12.35
C THR A 26 -1.44 5.63 -12.30
N GLU A 27 -0.89 4.83 -11.42
CA GLU A 27 -1.37 3.48 -11.08
C GLU A 27 -1.89 3.41 -9.66
N ILE A 28 -2.60 2.33 -9.36
CA ILE A 28 -3.21 2.08 -8.06
C ILE A 28 -2.69 0.76 -7.49
N ALA A 29 -2.41 0.75 -6.18
CA ALA A 29 -2.13 -0.44 -5.40
C ALA A 29 -2.96 -0.45 -4.12
N PHE A 30 -3.32 -1.65 -3.60
CA PHE A 30 -4.05 -1.80 -2.34
C PHE A 30 -3.27 -2.71 -1.39
N PHE A 31 -3.07 -2.23 -0.15
CA PHE A 31 -2.34 -2.93 0.90
C PHE A 31 -3.10 -2.88 2.22
N ALA A 32 -3.25 -4.03 2.86
CA ALA A 32 -3.79 -4.17 4.20
C ALA A 32 -2.67 -4.59 5.15
N GLY A 33 -2.39 -3.79 6.16
CA GLY A 33 -1.26 -3.99 7.08
C GLY A 33 -1.59 -3.74 8.56
N GLY A 34 -2.81 -4.10 8.97
CA GLY A 34 -3.37 -3.74 10.27
C GLY A 34 -3.95 -2.34 10.24
N CYS A 35 -3.82 -1.59 11.34
CA CYS A 35 -4.32 -0.22 11.42
C CYS A 35 -3.81 0.66 10.26
N PHE A 36 -4.72 1.18 9.45
CA PHE A 36 -4.40 2.00 8.27
C PHE A 36 -3.68 3.31 8.61
N TRP A 37 -3.87 3.88 9.81
CA TRP A 37 -3.10 5.05 10.26
C TRP A 37 -1.59 4.81 10.25
N CYS A 38 -1.17 3.55 10.49
CA CYS A 38 0.24 3.17 10.49
C CYS A 38 0.78 2.85 9.09
N MET A 39 -0.11 2.66 8.13
CA MET A 39 0.26 2.30 6.77
C MET A 39 0.40 3.51 5.84
N GLU A 40 -0.32 4.62 6.06
CA GLU A 40 -0.23 5.81 5.20
C GLU A 40 1.19 6.39 5.16
N GLY A 41 1.76 6.75 6.32
CA GLY A 41 3.02 7.47 6.43
C GLY A 41 4.23 6.82 5.71
N PRO A 42 4.46 5.51 5.79
CA PRO A 42 5.52 4.83 5.03
C PRO A 42 5.41 4.98 3.52
N PHE A 43 4.18 5.02 2.97
CA PHE A 43 3.97 5.17 1.53
C PHE A 43 4.00 6.64 1.10
N ASP A 44 3.44 7.54 1.88
CA ASP A 44 3.43 8.98 1.57
C ASP A 44 4.84 9.57 1.46
N LYS A 45 5.82 8.99 2.14
CA LYS A 45 7.22 9.40 2.07
C LYS A 45 7.94 8.96 0.79
N LEU A 46 7.37 8.05 0.01
CA LEU A 46 8.00 7.56 -1.21
C LEU A 46 7.87 8.60 -2.34
N ASN A 47 9.01 9.01 -2.89
CA ASN A 47 9.01 9.88 -4.06
C ASN A 47 8.34 9.14 -5.24
N GLY A 48 7.23 9.68 -5.75
CA GLY A 48 6.41 9.07 -6.80
C GLY A 48 5.04 8.61 -6.31
N VAL A 49 4.81 8.44 -5.01
CA VAL A 49 3.46 8.30 -4.44
C VAL A 49 2.79 9.66 -4.49
N LYS A 50 1.59 9.70 -5.04
CA LYS A 50 0.78 10.92 -5.18
C LYS A 50 -0.15 11.13 -4.00
N SER A 51 -0.74 10.03 -3.51
CA SER A 51 -1.59 10.04 -2.32
C SER A 51 -1.84 8.63 -1.81
N THR A 52 -2.13 8.54 -0.53
CA THR A 52 -2.74 7.37 0.09
C THR A 52 -4.16 7.69 0.53
N VAL A 53 -5.03 6.70 0.56
CA VAL A 53 -6.40 6.80 1.07
C VAL A 53 -6.67 5.62 1.96
N SER A 54 -6.94 5.86 3.24
CA SER A 54 -7.39 4.84 4.19
C SER A 54 -8.80 4.35 3.86
N GLY A 55 -9.06 3.05 4.00
CA GLY A 55 -10.36 2.48 3.68
C GLY A 55 -10.48 1.00 3.99
N TYR A 56 -11.48 0.37 3.37
CA TYR A 56 -11.92 -1.00 3.63
C TYR A 56 -12.00 -1.80 2.34
N ILE A 57 -11.51 -3.04 2.34
CA ILE A 57 -11.50 -3.92 1.16
C ILE A 57 -11.64 -5.41 1.56
N GLY A 58 -12.05 -6.25 0.62
CA GLY A 58 -12.04 -7.71 0.77
C GLY A 58 -13.20 -8.27 1.57
N GLY A 59 -14.20 -7.45 1.90
CA GLY A 59 -15.41 -7.88 2.60
C GLY A 59 -16.64 -7.95 1.70
N HIS A 60 -17.78 -8.28 2.30
CA HIS A 60 -19.08 -8.47 1.63
C HIS A 60 -20.07 -7.31 1.88
N LYS A 61 -19.87 -6.53 2.94
CA LYS A 61 -20.76 -5.41 3.29
C LYS A 61 -20.56 -4.25 2.32
N LYS A 62 -21.62 -3.79 1.66
CA LYS A 62 -21.58 -2.58 0.83
C LYS A 62 -21.62 -1.33 1.73
N ASN A 63 -20.83 -0.32 1.36
CA ASN A 63 -20.72 0.96 2.05
C ASN A 63 -20.58 0.80 3.58
N PRO A 64 -19.56 0.06 4.07
CA PRO A 64 -19.38 -0.17 5.48
C PRO A 64 -18.95 1.12 6.18
N THR A 65 -19.39 1.30 7.43
CA THR A 65 -18.85 2.35 8.32
C THR A 65 -17.72 1.79 9.16
N TYR A 66 -16.86 2.67 9.70
CA TYR A 66 -15.79 2.28 10.63
C TYR A 66 -16.31 1.43 11.78
N LYS A 67 -17.41 1.85 12.41
CA LYS A 67 -18.03 1.09 13.51
C LYS A 67 -18.38 -0.34 13.11
N GLN A 68 -18.87 -0.56 11.89
CA GLN A 68 -19.22 -1.90 11.41
C GLN A 68 -17.97 -2.73 11.11
N VAL A 69 -16.93 -2.14 10.53
CA VAL A 69 -15.66 -2.82 10.24
C VAL A 69 -14.95 -3.18 11.54
N SER A 70 -14.85 -2.27 12.50
CA SER A 70 -14.15 -2.47 13.77
C SER A 70 -14.75 -3.61 14.62
N VAL A 71 -16.04 -3.91 14.47
CA VAL A 71 -16.68 -5.08 15.11
C VAL A 71 -16.33 -6.41 14.42
N GLY A 72 -15.72 -6.37 13.21
CA GLY A 72 -15.26 -7.56 12.50
C GLY A 72 -16.35 -8.33 11.73
N SER A 73 -17.61 -7.82 11.64
CA SER A 73 -18.74 -8.52 11.02
C SER A 73 -18.90 -8.27 9.51
N THR A 74 -18.12 -7.37 8.91
CA THR A 74 -18.27 -6.96 7.50
C THR A 74 -17.45 -7.79 6.51
N GLY A 75 -16.51 -8.61 7.03
CA GLY A 75 -15.51 -9.30 6.23
C GLY A 75 -14.40 -8.40 5.64
N HIS A 76 -14.54 -7.07 5.73
CA HIS A 76 -13.51 -6.15 5.27
C HIS A 76 -12.28 -6.17 6.18
N THR A 77 -11.12 -5.81 5.60
CA THR A 77 -9.94 -5.42 6.33
C THR A 77 -9.68 -3.93 6.13
N GLU A 78 -9.09 -3.29 7.15
CA GLU A 78 -8.50 -1.97 6.99
C GLU A 78 -7.35 -2.04 5.98
N ALA A 79 -7.34 -1.11 5.05
CA ALA A 79 -6.35 -1.06 3.97
C ALA A 79 -6.09 0.37 3.53
N ILE A 80 -5.03 0.54 2.79
CA ILE A 80 -4.74 1.78 2.06
C ILE A 80 -4.82 1.54 0.56
N ARG A 81 -5.35 2.52 -0.16
CA ARG A 81 -5.21 2.68 -1.60
C ARG A 81 -4.06 3.64 -1.85
N VAL A 82 -3.03 3.19 -2.54
CA VAL A 82 -1.86 3.99 -2.94
C VAL A 82 -2.03 4.39 -4.40
N ILE A 83 -2.01 5.67 -4.69
CA ILE A 83 -1.99 6.24 -6.05
C ILE A 83 -0.55 6.68 -6.31
N TYR A 84 0.09 6.16 -7.34
CA TYR A 84 1.51 6.39 -7.59
C TYR A 84 1.83 6.59 -9.07
N ASP A 85 2.95 7.23 -9.34
CA ASP A 85 3.54 7.45 -10.65
C ASP A 85 4.54 6.31 -10.91
N PRO A 86 4.23 5.35 -11.81
CA PRO A 86 5.09 4.19 -12.06
C PRO A 86 6.44 4.55 -12.71
N SER A 87 6.57 5.76 -13.26
CA SER A 87 7.85 6.26 -13.78
C SER A 87 8.82 6.69 -12.67
N LYS A 88 8.33 6.91 -11.44
CA LYS A 88 9.11 7.39 -10.29
C LYS A 88 9.27 6.35 -9.20
N VAL A 89 8.25 5.55 -8.97
CA VAL A 89 8.26 4.49 -7.97
C VAL A 89 7.63 3.21 -8.54
N SER A 90 8.35 2.10 -8.45
CA SER A 90 7.87 0.82 -8.97
C SER A 90 6.89 0.15 -8.00
N TYR A 91 6.00 -0.72 -8.51
CA TYR A 91 5.17 -1.58 -7.67
C TYR A 91 6.01 -2.49 -6.76
N GLN A 92 7.20 -2.92 -7.21
CA GLN A 92 8.14 -3.68 -6.37
C GLN A 92 8.63 -2.87 -5.16
N THR A 93 8.88 -1.56 -5.33
CA THR A 93 9.22 -0.67 -4.21
C THR A 93 8.07 -0.56 -3.21
N LEU A 94 6.82 -0.46 -3.70
CA LEU A 94 5.64 -0.46 -2.84
C LEU A 94 5.49 -1.79 -2.07
N LEU A 95 5.74 -2.93 -2.72
CA LEU A 95 5.75 -4.25 -2.07
C LEU A 95 6.81 -4.32 -0.98
N ASN A 96 8.02 -3.84 -1.23
CA ASN A 96 9.08 -3.82 -0.24
C ASN A 96 8.69 -2.95 0.97
N THR A 97 8.14 -1.77 0.73
CA THR A 97 7.61 -0.91 1.78
C THR A 97 6.50 -1.60 2.58
N PHE A 98 5.57 -2.28 1.90
CA PHE A 98 4.51 -3.04 2.55
C PHE A 98 5.07 -4.11 3.50
N TRP A 99 5.95 -4.99 3.00
CA TRP A 99 6.50 -6.08 3.80
C TRP A 99 7.24 -5.59 5.05
N HIS A 100 8.07 -4.56 4.92
CA HIS A 100 8.83 -4.01 6.05
C HIS A 100 7.98 -3.25 7.08
N ASN A 101 6.69 -3.04 6.80
CA ASN A 101 5.75 -2.38 7.70
C ASN A 101 4.72 -3.32 8.33
N ILE A 102 4.85 -4.64 8.17
CA ILE A 102 3.93 -5.63 8.76
C ILE A 102 4.68 -6.78 9.44
N ASP A 103 3.96 -7.51 10.29
CA ASP A 103 4.33 -8.88 10.68
C ASP A 103 3.57 -9.87 9.77
N PRO A 104 4.22 -10.48 8.77
CA PRO A 104 3.55 -11.36 7.83
C PRO A 104 3.26 -12.77 8.40
N THR A 105 3.68 -13.05 9.64
CA THR A 105 3.57 -14.38 10.26
C THR A 105 2.36 -14.53 11.18
N VAL A 106 1.60 -13.46 11.43
CA VAL A 106 0.46 -13.46 12.35
C VAL A 106 -0.86 -13.37 11.59
N LYS A 107 -1.79 -14.28 11.89
CA LYS A 107 -3.10 -14.35 11.23
C LYS A 107 -4.13 -13.49 11.97
N ASN A 108 -4.97 -12.77 11.23
CA ASN A 108 -6.07 -11.96 11.75
C ASN A 108 -5.65 -11.00 12.86
N ARG A 109 -4.50 -10.40 12.75
CA ARG A 109 -4.00 -9.35 13.64
C ARG A 109 -2.78 -8.67 13.06
N GLN A 110 -2.45 -7.49 13.59
CA GLN A 110 -1.16 -6.85 13.45
C GLN A 110 -0.84 -6.10 14.74
N PHE A 111 0.30 -6.44 15.34
CA PHE A 111 0.77 -5.85 16.60
C PHE A 111 -0.25 -5.97 17.73
N CYS A 112 -0.78 -4.84 18.25
CA CYS A 112 -1.80 -4.83 19.30
C CYS A 112 -3.23 -5.04 18.76
N ASP A 113 -3.45 -4.81 17.46
CA ASP A 113 -4.80 -4.90 16.87
C ASP A 113 -5.14 -6.35 16.53
N ALA A 114 -6.20 -6.88 17.10
CA ALA A 114 -6.68 -8.24 16.91
C ALA A 114 -8.05 -8.28 16.24
N GLY A 115 -8.21 -9.18 15.26
CA GLY A 115 -9.42 -9.37 14.49
C GLY A 115 -9.14 -9.47 12.99
N SER A 116 -10.07 -10.08 12.23
CA SER A 116 -9.95 -10.26 10.78
C SER A 116 -9.88 -8.93 10.02
N GLN A 117 -10.40 -7.84 10.60
CA GLN A 117 -10.32 -6.50 10.07
C GLN A 117 -8.90 -5.90 10.11
N TYR A 118 -7.96 -6.57 10.78
CA TYR A 118 -6.54 -6.19 10.82
C TYR A 118 -5.63 -7.23 10.16
N ARG A 119 -6.19 -8.16 9.36
CA ARG A 119 -5.37 -9.12 8.61
C ARG A 119 -4.51 -8.43 7.58
N SER A 120 -3.32 -8.97 7.34
CA SER A 120 -2.44 -8.49 6.28
C SER A 120 -2.83 -9.05 4.93
N GLY A 121 -2.76 -8.23 3.88
CA GLY A 121 -3.11 -8.63 2.53
C GLY A 121 -2.62 -7.68 1.44
N ILE A 122 -2.36 -8.23 0.27
CA ILE A 122 -2.09 -7.53 -0.97
C ILE A 122 -3.26 -7.82 -1.91
N PHE A 123 -3.94 -6.75 -2.37
CA PHE A 123 -5.10 -6.89 -3.25
C PHE A 123 -4.71 -6.42 -4.66
N TYR A 124 -4.41 -7.38 -5.55
CA TYR A 124 -3.94 -7.09 -6.90
C TYR A 124 -5.06 -6.71 -7.86
N LEU A 125 -4.77 -5.78 -8.76
CA LEU A 125 -5.69 -5.30 -9.80
C LEU A 125 -5.51 -6.01 -11.14
N ASN A 126 -4.32 -6.57 -11.40
CA ASN A 126 -3.99 -7.19 -12.68
C ASN A 126 -2.99 -8.36 -12.49
N PRO A 127 -2.80 -9.20 -13.53
CA PRO A 127 -1.89 -10.35 -13.45
C PRO A 127 -0.44 -9.99 -13.13
N GLN A 128 0.05 -8.82 -13.57
CA GLN A 128 1.41 -8.38 -13.28
C GLN A 128 1.60 -8.05 -11.81
N GLN A 129 0.66 -7.33 -11.19
CA GLN A 129 0.68 -7.08 -9.74
C GLN A 129 0.64 -8.40 -8.95
N LYS A 130 -0.20 -9.36 -9.38
CA LYS A 130 -0.27 -10.69 -8.78
C LYS A 130 1.09 -11.39 -8.81
N MET A 131 1.69 -11.48 -9.99
CA MET A 131 3.00 -12.13 -10.20
C MET A 131 4.08 -11.49 -9.30
N LEU A 132 4.19 -10.17 -9.30
CA LEU A 132 5.18 -9.44 -8.49
C LEU A 132 4.94 -9.64 -6.98
N ALA A 133 3.69 -9.63 -6.53
CA ALA A 133 3.34 -9.89 -5.13
C ALA A 133 3.73 -11.30 -4.69
N GLU A 134 3.45 -12.32 -5.52
CA GLU A 134 3.81 -13.71 -5.25
C GLU A 134 5.33 -13.92 -5.25
N GLN A 135 6.06 -13.30 -6.18
CA GLN A 135 7.52 -13.32 -6.22
C GLN A 135 8.13 -12.66 -4.98
N SER A 136 7.64 -11.49 -4.60
CA SER A 136 8.10 -10.79 -3.40
C SER A 136 7.85 -11.60 -2.13
N LYS A 137 6.70 -12.29 -2.02
CA LYS A 137 6.39 -13.19 -0.90
C LYS A 137 7.38 -14.36 -0.80
N LYS A 138 7.79 -14.94 -1.93
CA LYS A 138 8.82 -16.01 -1.96
C LYS A 138 10.17 -15.48 -1.48
N SER A 139 10.60 -14.33 -1.99
CA SER A 139 11.87 -13.71 -1.64
C SER A 139 11.98 -13.43 -0.14
N ILE A 140 10.97 -12.78 0.48
CA ILE A 140 11.03 -12.51 1.92
C ILE A 140 10.96 -13.77 2.78
N THR A 141 10.38 -14.88 2.27
CA THR A 141 10.34 -16.15 3.00
C THR A 141 11.74 -16.77 3.09
N SER A 142 12.52 -16.73 2.00
CA SER A 142 13.89 -17.25 1.97
C SER A 142 14.85 -16.32 2.73
N ASP A 143 14.79 -15.03 2.48
CA ASP A 143 15.85 -14.11 2.83
C ASP A 143 15.75 -13.61 4.28
N PHE A 144 14.53 -13.38 4.77
CA PHE A 144 14.32 -12.77 6.09
C PHE A 144 13.65 -13.71 7.10
N LEU A 145 12.69 -14.50 6.67
CA LEU A 145 11.85 -15.27 7.60
C LEU A 145 12.33 -16.70 7.83
N LYS A 146 13.43 -17.12 7.15
CA LYS A 146 14.08 -18.44 7.34
C LYS A 146 13.06 -19.59 7.34
N GLY A 147 12.15 -19.61 6.37
CA GLY A 147 11.13 -20.64 6.22
C GLY A 147 9.89 -20.52 7.12
N LYS A 148 9.73 -19.46 7.90
CA LYS A 148 8.49 -19.22 8.64
C LYS A 148 7.32 -19.05 7.69
N LYS A 149 6.18 -19.63 8.05
CA LYS A 149 4.95 -19.53 7.26
C LYS A 149 4.45 -18.08 7.19
N ILE A 150 4.32 -17.54 5.98
CA ILE A 150 3.68 -16.26 5.71
C ILE A 150 2.17 -16.48 5.57
N VAL A 151 1.39 -15.76 6.35
CA VAL A 151 -0.07 -15.83 6.35
C VAL A 151 -0.74 -14.65 5.62
N THR A 152 0.06 -13.68 5.18
CA THR A 152 -0.41 -12.56 4.36
C THR A 152 -1.10 -13.06 3.09
N GLU A 153 -2.32 -12.59 2.85
CA GLU A 153 -3.13 -12.95 1.68
C GLU A 153 -2.66 -12.21 0.43
N ILE A 154 -2.74 -12.87 -0.74
CA ILE A 154 -2.60 -12.22 -2.05
C ILE A 154 -3.85 -12.58 -2.82
N THR A 155 -4.77 -11.63 -2.96
CA THR A 155 -6.10 -11.87 -3.53
C THR A 155 -6.44 -10.79 -4.57
N GLN A 156 -7.38 -11.09 -5.46
CA GLN A 156 -7.87 -10.09 -6.39
C GLN A 156 -8.58 -8.96 -5.63
N ALA A 157 -8.35 -7.72 -6.03
CA ALA A 157 -9.01 -6.57 -5.44
C ALA A 157 -10.53 -6.63 -5.68
N THR A 158 -11.29 -6.41 -4.61
CA THR A 158 -12.73 -6.19 -4.66
C THR A 158 -13.01 -4.68 -4.58
N GLN A 159 -14.28 -4.30 -4.41
CA GLN A 159 -14.64 -2.91 -4.19
C GLN A 159 -13.93 -2.36 -2.94
N PHE A 160 -13.21 -1.26 -3.13
CA PHE A 160 -12.61 -0.47 -2.04
C PHE A 160 -13.59 0.64 -1.62
N TYR A 161 -13.76 0.79 -0.32
CA TYR A 161 -14.58 1.84 0.28
C TYR A 161 -13.67 2.77 1.09
N PRO A 162 -13.55 4.07 0.73
CA PRO A 162 -12.81 5.03 1.54
C PRO A 162 -13.36 5.08 2.97
N ALA A 163 -12.47 5.14 3.94
CA ALA A 163 -12.86 5.42 5.32
C ALA A 163 -13.24 6.89 5.49
N GLU A 164 -13.89 7.17 6.59
CA GLU A 164 -14.37 8.51 6.95
C GLU A 164 -13.21 9.53 7.02
N ASP A 165 -13.48 10.80 6.74
CA ASP A 165 -12.47 11.86 6.58
C ASP A 165 -11.55 12.04 7.81
N TYR A 166 -12.06 11.75 9.01
CA TYR A 166 -11.26 11.85 10.23
C TYR A 166 -10.18 10.76 10.33
N HIS A 167 -10.23 9.71 9.51
CA HIS A 167 -9.19 8.69 9.40
C HIS A 167 -8.11 9.03 8.38
N GLN A 168 -8.39 9.89 7.40
CA GLN A 168 -7.45 10.24 6.35
C GLN A 168 -6.31 11.09 6.89
N ASN A 169 -5.06 10.73 6.57
CA ASN A 169 -3.85 11.41 7.04
C ASN A 169 -3.81 11.56 8.57
N TYR A 170 -4.25 10.53 9.29
CA TYR A 170 -4.39 10.61 10.75
C TYR A 170 -3.06 10.89 11.45
N TYR A 171 -1.97 10.33 10.97
CA TYR A 171 -0.62 10.50 11.53
C TYR A 171 -0.13 11.95 11.46
N THR A 172 -0.58 12.75 10.48
CA THR A 172 -0.26 14.19 10.35
C THR A 172 -1.25 15.06 11.11
N LYS A 173 -2.55 14.70 11.09
CA LYS A 173 -3.60 15.47 11.78
C LYS A 173 -3.56 15.33 13.30
N ASN A 174 -3.11 14.18 13.80
CA ASN A 174 -3.10 13.83 15.21
C ASN A 174 -1.75 13.23 15.66
N PRO A 175 -0.60 13.92 15.46
CA PRO A 175 0.73 13.33 15.59
C PRO A 175 1.03 12.80 17.02
N ALA A 176 0.64 13.50 18.05
CA ALA A 176 0.86 13.09 19.44
C ALA A 176 0.09 11.79 19.76
N ARG A 177 -1.20 11.73 19.43
CA ARG A 177 -2.04 10.56 19.67
C ARG A 177 -1.61 9.35 18.82
N TYR A 178 -1.23 9.59 17.56
CA TYR A 178 -0.69 8.57 16.68
C TYR A 178 0.63 7.99 17.21
N SER A 179 1.58 8.83 17.63
CA SER A 179 2.87 8.39 18.18
C SER A 179 2.69 7.57 19.44
N TRP A 180 1.81 8.01 20.35
CA TRP A 180 1.49 7.26 21.56
C TRP A 180 0.85 5.90 21.27
N TYR A 181 -0.12 5.85 20.36
CA TYR A 181 -0.74 4.60 19.91
C TYR A 181 0.31 3.66 19.29
N ARG A 182 1.10 4.13 18.32
CA ARG A 182 2.11 3.34 17.62
C ARG A 182 3.16 2.76 18.59
N TYR A 183 3.62 3.57 19.53
CA TYR A 183 4.54 3.15 20.59
C TYR A 183 3.90 2.11 21.52
N GLY A 184 2.70 2.37 22.05
CA GLY A 184 1.97 1.48 22.94
C GLY A 184 1.65 0.12 22.30
N CYS A 185 1.42 0.07 20.99
CA CYS A 185 1.25 -1.16 20.22
C CYS A 185 2.55 -1.96 20.03
N GLY A 186 3.71 -1.40 20.34
CA GLY A 186 5.01 -2.05 20.16
C GLY A 186 5.34 -2.32 18.69
N ARG A 187 4.74 -1.56 17.73
CA ARG A 187 4.87 -1.82 16.31
C ARG A 187 6.33 -1.76 15.86
N ASP A 188 7.03 -0.68 16.20
CA ASP A 188 8.40 -0.45 15.73
C ASP A 188 9.38 -1.49 16.32
N ALA A 189 9.27 -1.82 17.59
CA ALA A 189 10.09 -2.86 18.23
C ALA A 189 9.88 -4.24 17.59
N ARG A 190 8.63 -4.56 17.20
CA ARG A 190 8.33 -5.82 16.52
C ARG A 190 8.86 -5.82 15.08
N LEU A 191 8.72 -4.73 14.34
CA LEU A 191 9.28 -4.59 13.00
C LEU A 191 10.80 -4.73 13.01
N GLU A 192 11.50 -4.07 13.94
CA GLU A 192 12.94 -4.20 14.10
C GLU A 192 13.37 -5.64 14.38
N LYS A 193 12.60 -6.37 15.20
CA LYS A 193 12.87 -7.78 15.48
C LYS A 193 12.72 -8.70 14.25
N ILE A 194 11.82 -8.37 13.32
CA ILE A 194 11.55 -9.17 12.12
C ILE A 194 12.50 -8.81 10.99
N TRP A 195 12.66 -7.51 10.74
CA TRP A 195 13.29 -6.98 9.54
C TRP A 195 14.68 -6.38 9.79
N GLY A 196 15.09 -6.26 11.04
CA GLY A 196 16.29 -5.50 11.44
C GLY A 196 15.98 -4.00 11.58
N LYS A 197 17.02 -3.22 11.83
CA LYS A 197 16.86 -1.76 11.94
C LYS A 197 16.30 -1.18 10.64
N PRO A 198 15.40 -0.18 10.73
CA PRO A 198 14.91 0.50 9.53
C PRO A 198 16.06 0.97 8.65
N LEU A 199 15.95 0.80 7.34
CA LEU A 199 16.87 1.41 6.39
C LEU A 199 16.82 2.93 6.62
N ALA A 200 17.98 3.58 6.71
CA ALA A 200 18.06 5.02 6.91
C ALA A 200 17.25 5.74 5.81
N GLY A 201 16.22 6.50 6.20
CA GLY A 201 15.33 7.22 5.28
C GLY A 201 13.84 6.87 5.40
N HIS A 202 13.46 5.96 6.30
CA HIS A 202 12.04 5.62 6.58
C HIS A 202 11.50 6.35 7.80
#